data_aa612fb922a36a2d34970e4fc93841ae
#
_entry.id   aa612fb922a36a2d34970e4fc93841ae
#
_cell.length_a   1.000
_cell.length_b   1.000
_cell.length_c   1.000
_cell.angle_alpha   90.00
_cell.angle_beta   90.00
_cell.angle_gamma   90.00
#
_symmetry.space_group_name_H-M   'P 1'
#
loop_
_entity.id
_entity.type
_entity.pdbx_description
1 polymer ?
#
loop_
_entity_poly.entity_id
_entity_poly.type
_entity_poly.pdbx_seq_one_letter_code
_entity_poly.pdbx_strand_id
1 'polypeptide(L)'
;MEFTLKIMGSASAMPVVGRNQSAQVLDVHGRLFLLDSGEGVQTQLVRYRVPMQKIDSLFISHIHGDHVFGLFGLLSTLGMKGRTAPMNIYGPANLGPLLKFFLSYYGDGLSYEIRFTPLKMKAPEVIYQTRSLEVSAFPLNHKIETFGYLFREKTPQHNVHKDAIARYGLTLTEIGTLKRGEDVVREDGTVIPVSEAAYLPYNPRSYAYIS
;
A
#
# COMPACT_ATOMS: atom_id res chain seq x y z
N MET A 1 -12.72 -6.02 -6.97
CA MET A 1 -11.77 -5.04 -6.40
C MET A 1 -10.36 -5.45 -6.78
N GLU A 2 -9.53 -4.51 -7.24
CA GLU A 2 -8.17 -4.81 -7.71
C GLU A 2 -7.20 -4.98 -6.55
N PHE A 3 -6.31 -5.95 -6.69
CA PHE A 3 -5.12 -6.14 -5.88
C PHE A 3 -4.04 -6.64 -6.84
N THR A 4 -3.28 -5.71 -7.40
CA THR A 4 -2.43 -5.97 -8.57
C THR A 4 -1.01 -5.50 -8.31
N LEU A 5 -0.03 -6.34 -8.60
CA LEU A 5 1.39 -6.02 -8.54
C LEU A 5 1.93 -5.72 -9.93
N LYS A 6 2.64 -4.60 -10.09
CA LYS A 6 3.42 -4.26 -11.28
C LYS A 6 4.89 -4.17 -10.90
N ILE A 7 5.72 -5.02 -11.49
CA ILE A 7 7.18 -5.00 -11.29
C ILE A 7 7.78 -3.99 -12.28
N MET A 8 8.28 -2.87 -11.74
CA MET A 8 8.91 -1.80 -12.52
C MET A 8 10.38 -2.09 -12.78
N GLY A 9 11.04 -2.77 -11.84
CA GLY A 9 12.43 -3.17 -11.91
C GLY A 9 12.73 -4.29 -10.91
N SER A 10 13.67 -5.16 -11.29
CA SER A 10 14.08 -6.32 -10.50
C SER A 10 15.58 -6.62 -10.62
N ALA A 11 16.37 -5.68 -11.15
CA ALA A 11 17.83 -5.80 -11.16
C ALA A 11 18.41 -5.29 -9.84
N SER A 12 19.59 -5.81 -9.49
CA SER A 12 20.41 -5.35 -8.38
C SER A 12 21.27 -4.14 -8.79
N ALA A 13 22.27 -3.79 -7.99
CA ALA A 13 23.12 -2.62 -8.18
C ALA A 13 23.85 -2.57 -9.55
N MET A 14 24.20 -3.71 -10.14
CA MET A 14 24.87 -3.75 -11.45
C MET A 14 23.85 -3.50 -12.57
N PRO A 15 24.07 -2.46 -13.41
CA PRO A 15 23.19 -2.17 -14.55
C PRO A 15 23.15 -3.35 -15.53
N VAL A 16 21.95 -3.72 -15.95
CA VAL A 16 21.73 -4.78 -16.95
C VAL A 16 20.81 -4.21 -18.04
N VAL A 17 21.19 -4.43 -19.29
CA VAL A 17 20.39 -3.99 -20.44
C VAL A 17 18.99 -4.64 -20.38
N GLY A 18 17.96 -3.80 -20.49
CA GLY A 18 16.56 -4.25 -20.47
C GLY A 18 15.97 -4.55 -19.09
N ARG A 19 16.73 -4.38 -18.00
CA ARG A 19 16.24 -4.48 -16.63
C ARG A 19 16.54 -3.21 -15.85
N ASN A 20 15.55 -2.71 -15.13
CA ASN A 20 15.71 -1.59 -14.21
C ASN A 20 15.91 -2.10 -12.79
N GLN A 21 16.49 -1.25 -11.95
CA GLN A 21 16.72 -1.51 -10.55
C GLN A 21 15.42 -1.63 -9.76
N SER A 22 15.52 -2.11 -8.51
CA SER A 22 14.38 -2.51 -7.70
C SER A 22 13.31 -1.42 -7.57
N ALA A 23 12.12 -1.71 -8.08
CA ALA A 23 10.92 -0.90 -7.87
C ALA A 23 9.67 -1.72 -8.21
N GLN A 24 8.65 -1.63 -7.36
CA GLN A 24 7.38 -2.31 -7.58
C GLN A 24 6.22 -1.38 -7.21
N VAL A 25 5.11 -1.49 -7.94
CA VAL A 25 3.87 -0.77 -7.63
C VAL A 25 2.80 -1.78 -7.28
N LEU A 26 2.29 -1.70 -6.06
CA LEU A 26 1.13 -2.45 -5.60
C LEU A 26 -0.10 -1.55 -5.67
N ASP A 27 -1.11 -1.99 -6.42
CA ASP A 27 -2.44 -1.35 -6.47
C ASP A 27 -3.40 -2.12 -5.56
N VAL A 28 -3.90 -1.46 -4.53
CA VAL A 28 -4.91 -2.00 -3.63
C VAL A 28 -6.15 -1.11 -3.73
N HIS A 29 -7.16 -1.59 -4.44
CA HIS A 29 -8.44 -0.91 -4.63
C HIS A 29 -8.31 0.52 -5.21
N GLY A 30 -7.37 0.71 -6.15
CA GLY A 30 -7.09 2.01 -6.79
C GLY A 30 -6.16 2.92 -6.00
N ARG A 31 -5.63 2.47 -4.86
CA ARG A 31 -4.59 3.15 -4.08
C ARG A 31 -3.23 2.53 -4.41
N LEU A 32 -2.32 3.34 -4.89
CA LEU A 32 -1.01 2.89 -5.35
C LEU A 32 0.04 3.05 -4.26
N PHE A 33 0.82 2.01 -4.04
CA PHE A 33 1.96 1.98 -3.15
C PHE A 33 3.22 1.65 -3.96
N LEU A 34 4.28 2.45 -3.78
CA LEU A 34 5.57 2.19 -4.41
C LEU A 34 6.51 1.54 -3.39
N LEU A 35 7.06 0.38 -3.72
CA LEU A 35 8.03 -0.37 -2.93
C LEU A 35 9.39 -0.27 -3.62
N ASP A 36 10.32 0.34 -2.93
CA ASP A 36 11.60 0.81 -3.42
C ASP A 36 11.52 1.74 -4.63
N SER A 37 12.59 2.42 -4.90
CA SER A 37 12.66 3.45 -5.93
C SER A 37 14.07 3.46 -6.53
N GLY A 38 14.45 2.37 -7.18
CA GLY A 38 15.72 2.25 -7.88
C GLY A 38 15.84 3.21 -9.06
N GLU A 39 17.04 3.34 -9.58
CA GLU A 39 17.34 4.24 -10.71
C GLU A 39 16.42 3.97 -11.92
N GLY A 40 15.91 5.02 -12.55
CA GLY A 40 15.02 4.94 -13.71
C GLY A 40 13.55 4.64 -13.38
N VAL A 41 13.15 4.55 -12.12
CA VAL A 41 11.75 4.25 -11.71
C VAL A 41 10.74 5.17 -12.36
N GLN A 42 11.00 6.49 -12.45
CA GLN A 42 10.08 7.45 -13.06
C GLN A 42 9.85 7.18 -14.55
N THR A 43 10.89 6.75 -15.28
CA THR A 43 10.77 6.32 -16.68
C THR A 43 9.90 5.08 -16.81
N GLN A 44 10.04 4.12 -15.89
CA GLN A 44 9.21 2.92 -15.86
C GLN A 44 7.75 3.22 -15.51
N LEU A 45 7.51 4.11 -14.55
CA LEU A 45 6.15 4.55 -14.23
C LEU A 45 5.45 5.16 -15.45
N VAL A 46 6.17 5.96 -16.26
CA VAL A 46 5.64 6.50 -17.52
C VAL A 46 5.42 5.38 -18.54
N ARG A 47 6.41 4.53 -18.75
CA ARG A 47 6.37 3.41 -19.73
C ARG A 47 5.19 2.49 -19.49
N TYR A 48 4.93 2.12 -18.23
CA TYR A 48 3.83 1.24 -17.84
C TYR A 48 2.53 1.99 -17.51
N ARG A 49 2.46 3.28 -17.86
CA ARG A 49 1.27 4.13 -17.66
C ARG A 49 0.73 4.10 -16.24
N VAL A 50 1.63 4.05 -15.27
CA VAL A 50 1.23 4.17 -13.85
C VAL A 50 0.95 5.63 -13.55
N PRO A 51 -0.24 5.97 -13.02
CA PRO A 51 -0.59 7.35 -12.67
C PRO A 51 0.18 7.77 -11.41
N MET A 52 1.45 8.19 -11.56
CA MET A 52 2.37 8.47 -10.45
C MET A 52 1.81 9.49 -9.44
N GLN A 53 0.92 10.39 -9.87
CA GLN A 53 0.22 11.31 -8.98
C GLN A 53 -0.72 10.62 -7.97
N LYS A 54 -1.16 9.38 -8.27
CA LYS A 54 -1.99 8.56 -7.39
C LYS A 54 -1.18 7.69 -6.41
N ILE A 55 0.15 7.74 -6.46
CA ILE A 55 0.98 7.05 -5.47
C ILE A 55 0.70 7.68 -4.11
N ASP A 56 0.18 6.88 -3.19
CA ASP A 56 -0.20 7.30 -1.84
C ASP A 56 1.02 7.37 -0.92
N SER A 57 1.82 6.31 -0.94
CA SER A 57 2.98 6.16 -0.05
C SER A 57 4.10 5.39 -0.73
N LEU A 58 5.33 5.68 -0.29
CA LEU A 58 6.55 4.96 -0.65
C LEU A 58 7.05 4.17 0.54
N PHE A 59 7.52 2.96 0.28
CA PHE A 59 8.11 2.05 1.27
C PHE A 59 9.51 1.66 0.79
N ILE A 60 10.53 2.15 1.48
CA ILE A 60 11.94 1.91 1.14
C ILE A 60 12.48 0.83 2.07
N SER A 61 12.92 -0.27 1.47
CA SER A 61 13.46 -1.41 2.22
C SER A 61 14.77 -1.08 2.92
N HIS A 62 15.71 -0.49 2.20
CA HIS A 62 17.03 -0.08 2.69
C HIS A 62 17.67 0.97 1.75
N ILE A 63 18.82 1.53 2.16
CA ILE A 63 19.42 2.67 1.44
C ILE A 63 20.53 2.30 0.44
N HIS A 64 20.63 1.05 -0.02
CA HIS A 64 21.49 0.77 -1.18
C HIS A 64 20.97 1.51 -2.43
N GLY A 65 21.89 1.92 -3.31
CA GLY A 65 21.56 2.80 -4.44
C GLY A 65 20.51 2.24 -5.38
N ASP A 66 20.55 0.94 -5.64
CA ASP A 66 19.58 0.23 -6.48
C ASP A 66 18.16 0.17 -5.91
N HIS A 67 17.96 0.62 -4.66
CA HIS A 67 16.67 0.74 -4.01
C HIS A 67 16.21 2.18 -3.80
N VAL A 68 17.12 3.18 -3.91
CA VAL A 68 16.80 4.55 -3.50
C VAL A 68 17.20 5.63 -4.48
N PHE A 69 18.09 5.40 -5.47
CA PHE A 69 18.60 6.50 -6.33
C PHE A 69 17.53 7.14 -7.22
N GLY A 70 16.48 6.42 -7.59
CA GLY A 70 15.36 6.98 -8.34
C GLY A 70 14.39 7.84 -7.52
N LEU A 71 14.46 7.75 -6.17
CA LEU A 71 13.56 8.44 -5.26
C LEU A 71 13.58 9.97 -5.48
N PHE A 72 14.75 10.55 -5.49
CA PHE A 72 14.92 12.00 -5.56
C PHE A 72 14.41 12.59 -6.90
N GLY A 73 14.70 11.91 -8.00
CA GLY A 73 14.16 12.27 -9.31
C GLY A 73 12.63 12.12 -9.38
N LEU A 74 12.08 11.08 -8.76
CA LEU A 74 10.63 10.90 -8.68
C LEU A 74 9.96 12.02 -7.88
N LEU A 75 10.51 12.37 -6.71
CA LEU A 75 9.99 13.46 -5.88
C LEU A 75 9.98 14.80 -6.64
N SER A 76 11.06 15.14 -7.34
CA SER A 76 11.12 16.34 -8.20
C SER A 76 10.09 16.29 -9.33
N THR A 77 9.95 15.14 -10.00
CA THR A 77 8.96 14.96 -11.09
C THR A 77 7.53 15.12 -10.60
N LEU A 78 7.21 14.63 -9.40
CA LEU A 78 5.87 14.80 -8.80
C LEU A 78 5.57 16.28 -8.53
N GLY A 79 6.54 17.07 -8.06
CA GLY A 79 6.42 18.52 -7.90
C GLY A 79 6.18 19.21 -9.23
N MET A 80 7.01 18.95 -10.26
CA MET A 80 6.84 19.51 -11.60
C MET A 80 5.50 19.17 -12.24
N LYS A 81 4.92 18.03 -11.90
CA LYS A 81 3.57 17.61 -12.32
C LYS A 81 2.44 18.22 -11.48
N GLY A 82 2.76 19.12 -10.54
CA GLY A 82 1.77 19.82 -9.72
C GLY A 82 1.12 18.97 -8.63
N ARG A 83 1.85 18.00 -8.05
CA ARG A 83 1.35 17.28 -6.87
C ARG A 83 1.12 18.26 -5.72
N THR A 84 -0.03 18.20 -5.08
CA THR A 84 -0.37 18.98 -3.87
C THR A 84 -0.58 18.10 -2.64
N ALA A 85 -0.99 16.83 -2.86
CA ALA A 85 -1.18 15.88 -1.77
C ALA A 85 0.17 15.50 -1.15
N PRO A 86 0.28 15.37 0.18
CA PRO A 86 1.50 14.92 0.83
C PRO A 86 2.01 13.58 0.28
N MET A 87 3.33 13.39 0.30
CA MET A 87 3.96 12.11 0.01
C MET A 87 4.45 11.49 1.31
N ASN A 88 3.83 10.38 1.69
CA ASN A 88 4.27 9.61 2.85
C ASN A 88 5.40 8.67 2.42
N ILE A 89 6.51 8.67 3.16
CA ILE A 89 7.67 7.81 2.93
C ILE A 89 7.97 7.05 4.22
N TYR A 90 8.02 5.73 4.13
CA TYR A 90 8.40 4.83 5.21
C TYR A 90 9.71 4.17 4.85
N GLY A 91 10.65 4.09 5.78
CA GLY A 91 11.94 3.48 5.50
C GLY A 91 12.91 3.56 6.67
N PRO A 92 14.10 2.97 6.55
CA PRO A 92 15.10 2.96 7.62
C PRO A 92 15.51 4.39 8.03
N ALA A 93 15.87 4.56 9.29
CA ALA A 93 16.15 5.88 9.87
C ALA A 93 17.25 6.65 9.12
N ASN A 94 18.22 5.95 8.57
CA ASN A 94 19.34 6.53 7.81
C ASN A 94 18.93 7.11 6.43
N LEU A 95 17.70 6.89 5.95
CA LEU A 95 17.14 7.61 4.80
C LEU A 95 16.83 9.09 5.14
N GLY A 96 16.54 9.41 6.40
CA GLY A 96 16.19 10.78 6.82
C GLY A 96 17.24 11.83 6.47
N PRO A 97 18.55 11.63 6.79
CA PRO A 97 19.61 12.54 6.37
C PRO A 97 19.69 12.78 4.86
N LEU A 98 19.46 11.75 4.04
CA LEU A 98 19.45 11.86 2.57
C LEU A 98 18.28 12.72 2.08
N LEU A 99 17.09 12.50 2.64
CA LEU A 99 15.91 13.33 2.35
C LEU A 99 16.13 14.78 2.79
N LYS A 100 16.69 14.99 3.97
CA LYS A 100 17.01 16.34 4.47
C LYS A 100 18.01 17.05 3.55
N PHE A 101 19.07 16.34 3.12
CA PHE A 101 20.04 16.88 2.16
C PHE A 101 19.37 17.25 0.83
N PHE A 102 18.58 16.33 0.25
CA PHE A 102 17.83 16.62 -0.98
C PHE A 102 16.94 17.85 -0.83
N LEU A 103 16.17 17.94 0.23
CA LEU A 103 15.24 19.05 0.48
C LEU A 103 15.95 20.38 0.69
N SER A 104 17.18 20.38 1.23
CA SER A 104 17.94 21.64 1.39
C SER A 104 18.40 22.27 0.09
N TYR A 105 18.46 21.49 -1.00
CA TYR A 105 18.85 21.99 -2.34
C TYR A 105 17.67 22.10 -3.32
N TYR A 106 16.70 21.23 -3.19
CA TYR A 106 15.62 21.07 -4.18
C TYR A 106 14.22 21.23 -3.58
N GLY A 107 14.11 21.48 -2.28
CA GLY A 107 12.84 21.53 -1.57
C GLY A 107 11.97 22.72 -1.93
N ASP A 108 12.57 23.87 -2.21
CA ASP A 108 11.87 25.13 -2.52
C ASP A 108 10.98 25.03 -3.79
N GLY A 109 11.28 24.09 -4.69
CA GLY A 109 10.49 23.83 -5.90
C GLY A 109 9.34 22.83 -5.71
N LEU A 110 9.17 22.25 -4.52
CA LEU A 110 8.12 21.25 -4.27
C LEU A 110 6.81 21.92 -3.84
N SER A 111 5.74 21.62 -4.56
CA SER A 111 4.37 22.09 -4.26
C SER A 111 3.62 21.22 -3.25
N TYR A 112 4.29 20.25 -2.62
CA TYR A 112 3.69 19.29 -1.69
C TYR A 112 4.65 18.95 -0.55
N GLU A 113 4.09 18.47 0.54
CA GLU A 113 4.83 18.06 1.73
C GLU A 113 5.39 16.63 1.59
N ILE A 114 6.64 16.42 2.01
CA ILE A 114 7.22 15.08 2.19
C ILE A 114 7.16 14.72 3.67
N ARG A 115 6.43 13.65 4.00
CA ARG A 115 6.27 13.12 5.36
C ARG A 115 7.06 11.84 5.51
N PHE A 116 8.21 11.92 6.16
CA PHE A 116 9.04 10.75 6.40
C PHE A 116 8.77 10.15 7.78
N THR A 117 8.49 8.85 7.80
CA THR A 117 8.37 8.04 9.02
C THR A 117 9.57 7.10 9.11
N PRO A 118 10.56 7.39 9.97
CA PRO A 118 11.69 6.51 10.17
C PRO A 118 11.27 5.25 10.91
N LEU A 119 11.63 4.10 10.38
CA LEU A 119 11.37 2.81 10.99
C LEU A 119 12.51 2.45 11.95
N LYS A 120 12.16 2.05 13.17
CA LYS A 120 13.08 1.62 14.22
C LYS A 120 12.40 0.52 15.04
N MET A 121 12.36 -0.70 14.54
CA MET A 121 11.67 -1.80 15.18
C MET A 121 12.54 -3.06 15.22
N LYS A 122 12.31 -3.91 16.22
CA LYS A 122 12.96 -5.22 16.37
C LYS A 122 12.02 -6.40 16.10
N ALA A 123 10.75 -6.14 15.96
CA ALA A 123 9.68 -7.10 15.69
C ALA A 123 8.69 -6.47 14.69
N PRO A 124 7.83 -7.26 14.04
CA PRO A 124 6.82 -6.72 13.14
C PRO A 124 5.90 -5.70 13.82
N GLU A 125 5.70 -4.56 13.18
CA GLU A 125 4.82 -3.49 13.66
C GLU A 125 3.94 -2.96 12.53
N VAL A 126 2.69 -2.59 12.85
CA VAL A 126 1.79 -1.93 11.90
C VAL A 126 2.21 -0.47 11.75
N ILE A 127 2.56 -0.06 10.53
CA ILE A 127 3.06 1.28 10.21
C ILE A 127 2.09 2.13 9.40
N TYR A 128 1.12 1.50 8.74
CA TYR A 128 0.11 2.18 7.94
C TYR A 128 -1.21 1.40 8.01
N GLN A 129 -2.32 2.11 8.13
CA GLN A 129 -3.61 1.47 8.28
C GLN A 129 -4.73 2.31 7.65
N THR A 130 -5.62 1.63 6.92
CA THR A 130 -6.88 2.19 6.43
C THR A 130 -8.06 1.31 6.87
N ARG A 131 -9.27 1.67 6.42
CA ARG A 131 -10.45 0.83 6.65
C ARG A 131 -10.32 -0.58 6.03
N SER A 132 -9.63 -0.70 4.89
CA SER A 132 -9.56 -1.95 4.10
C SER A 132 -8.16 -2.58 4.02
N LEU A 133 -7.11 -1.89 4.47
CA LEU A 133 -5.74 -2.33 4.35
C LEU A 133 -4.97 -2.06 5.64
N GLU A 134 -4.07 -2.97 5.97
CA GLU A 134 -3.03 -2.82 6.98
C GLU A 134 -1.67 -3.10 6.34
N VAL A 135 -0.67 -2.27 6.66
CA VAL A 135 0.71 -2.52 6.26
C VAL A 135 1.58 -2.62 7.51
N SER A 136 2.25 -3.75 7.64
CA SER A 136 3.25 -3.98 8.68
C SER A 136 4.64 -3.94 8.07
N ALA A 137 5.59 -3.37 8.80
CA ALA A 137 7.02 -3.50 8.54
C ALA A 137 7.64 -4.50 9.51
N PHE A 138 8.69 -5.18 9.08
CA PHE A 138 9.45 -6.12 9.91
C PHE A 138 10.94 -6.07 9.53
N PRO A 139 11.86 -6.23 10.51
CA PRO A 139 13.29 -6.18 10.25
C PRO A 139 13.73 -7.41 9.46
N LEU A 140 14.70 -7.21 8.56
CA LEU A 140 15.36 -8.26 7.79
C LEU A 140 16.85 -8.35 8.17
N ASN A 141 17.43 -9.54 8.04
CA ASN A 141 18.86 -9.76 8.27
C ASN A 141 19.66 -9.36 7.03
N HIS A 142 20.29 -8.19 7.08
CA HIS A 142 21.14 -7.66 6.02
C HIS A 142 22.33 -6.88 6.61
N LYS A 143 23.31 -6.49 5.75
CA LYS A 143 24.50 -5.74 6.20
C LYS A 143 24.19 -4.34 6.73
N ILE A 144 23.08 -3.76 6.28
CA ILE A 144 22.55 -2.46 6.73
C ILE A 144 21.12 -2.62 7.20
N GLU A 145 20.62 -1.64 7.94
CA GLU A 145 19.24 -1.63 8.44
C GLU A 145 18.27 -1.80 7.27
N THR A 146 17.49 -2.88 7.29
CA THR A 146 16.62 -3.30 6.19
C THR A 146 15.28 -3.78 6.72
N PHE A 147 14.20 -3.40 6.05
CA PHE A 147 12.83 -3.78 6.39
C PHE A 147 12.13 -4.46 5.23
N GLY A 148 11.37 -5.50 5.55
CA GLY A 148 10.33 -6.04 4.70
C GLY A 148 8.97 -5.42 5.02
N TYR A 149 8.01 -5.55 4.09
CA TYR A 149 6.68 -4.98 4.23
C TYR A 149 5.61 -6.03 3.92
N LEU A 150 4.60 -6.13 4.77
CA LEU A 150 3.44 -7.00 4.58
C LEU A 150 2.20 -6.13 4.41
N PHE A 151 1.62 -6.16 3.22
CA PHE A 151 0.33 -5.57 2.88
C PHE A 151 -0.75 -6.62 3.08
N ARG A 152 -1.74 -6.35 3.91
CA ARG A 152 -2.83 -7.28 4.21
C ARG A 152 -4.18 -6.58 4.08
N GLU A 153 -5.03 -7.05 3.17
CA GLU A 153 -6.42 -6.62 3.15
C GLU A 153 -7.12 -7.06 4.44
N LYS A 154 -7.90 -6.16 5.00
CA LYS A 154 -8.80 -6.48 6.12
C LYS A 154 -10.02 -7.20 5.59
N THR A 155 -10.58 -8.12 6.37
CA THR A 155 -11.84 -8.78 6.02
C THR A 155 -12.91 -7.71 5.80
N PRO A 156 -13.54 -7.67 4.60
CA PRO A 156 -14.60 -6.72 4.33
C PRO A 156 -15.86 -7.09 5.10
N GLN A 157 -16.75 -6.13 5.29
CA GLN A 157 -18.11 -6.46 5.72
C GLN A 157 -18.83 -7.25 4.62
N HIS A 158 -19.71 -8.15 5.04
CA HIS A 158 -20.57 -8.87 4.10
C HIS A 158 -21.51 -7.90 3.38
N ASN A 159 -21.86 -8.26 2.15
CA ASN A 159 -22.97 -7.66 1.41
C ASN A 159 -24.19 -8.55 1.58
N VAL A 160 -25.33 -7.96 1.93
CA VAL A 160 -26.60 -8.69 2.03
C VAL A 160 -27.22 -8.82 0.65
N HIS A 161 -27.68 -10.03 0.30
CA HIS A 161 -28.39 -10.27 -0.94
C HIS A 161 -29.70 -9.47 -0.99
N LYS A 162 -29.97 -8.80 -2.11
CA LYS A 162 -31.20 -7.98 -2.27
C LYS A 162 -32.47 -8.80 -2.15
N ASP A 163 -32.46 -9.99 -2.69
CA ASP A 163 -33.58 -10.95 -2.59
C ASP A 163 -33.78 -11.49 -1.17
N ALA A 164 -32.72 -11.65 -0.40
CA ALA A 164 -32.80 -12.02 1.01
C ALA A 164 -33.49 -10.93 1.86
N ILE A 165 -33.21 -9.65 1.56
CA ILE A 165 -33.89 -8.53 2.25
C ILE A 165 -35.41 -8.64 2.04
N ALA A 166 -35.87 -8.91 0.84
CA ALA A 166 -37.29 -9.04 0.54
C ALA A 166 -37.86 -10.37 1.07
N ARG A 167 -37.14 -11.50 0.89
CA ARG A 167 -37.56 -12.85 1.30
C ARG A 167 -37.80 -12.98 2.79
N TYR A 168 -36.89 -12.41 3.60
CA TYR A 168 -36.95 -12.48 5.05
C TYR A 168 -37.55 -11.25 5.71
N GLY A 169 -37.89 -10.19 4.93
CA GLY A 169 -38.38 -8.92 5.49
C GLY A 169 -37.39 -8.30 6.47
N LEU A 170 -36.07 -8.28 6.11
CA LEU A 170 -35.00 -7.88 7.00
C LEU A 170 -35.12 -6.43 7.48
N THR A 171 -35.02 -6.21 8.77
CA THR A 171 -34.90 -4.89 9.37
C THR A 171 -33.49 -4.33 9.21
N LEU A 172 -33.30 -3.01 9.40
CA LEU A 172 -31.97 -2.38 9.35
C LEU A 172 -31.01 -2.98 10.39
N THR A 173 -31.52 -3.36 11.56
CA THR A 173 -30.71 -4.00 12.61
C THR A 173 -30.22 -5.38 12.16
N GLU A 174 -31.11 -6.20 11.59
CA GLU A 174 -30.78 -7.53 11.08
C GLU A 174 -29.79 -7.44 9.90
N ILE A 175 -29.97 -6.47 9.00
CA ILE A 175 -28.98 -6.18 7.93
C ILE A 175 -27.63 -5.83 8.53
N GLY A 176 -27.60 -5.05 9.63
CA GLY A 176 -26.36 -4.73 10.35
C GLY A 176 -25.68 -5.96 10.93
N THR A 177 -26.42 -6.92 11.49
CA THR A 177 -25.94 -8.20 12.02
C THR A 177 -25.34 -9.05 10.91
N LEU A 178 -26.06 -9.26 9.81
CA LEU A 178 -25.56 -10.00 8.64
C LEU A 178 -24.30 -9.37 8.04
N LYS A 179 -24.19 -8.02 8.00
CA LYS A 179 -22.99 -7.32 7.55
C LYS A 179 -21.76 -7.59 8.41
N ARG A 180 -21.93 -7.88 9.69
CA ARG A 180 -20.84 -8.30 10.59
C ARG A 180 -20.45 -9.77 10.43
N GLY A 181 -21.22 -10.54 9.62
CA GLY A 181 -20.99 -11.97 9.42
C GLY A 181 -21.60 -12.84 10.51
N GLU A 182 -22.64 -12.36 11.17
CA GLU A 182 -23.36 -13.02 12.24
C GLU A 182 -24.75 -13.48 11.75
N ASP A 183 -25.21 -14.64 12.19
CA ASP A 183 -26.56 -15.09 11.93
C ASP A 183 -27.58 -14.21 12.68
N VAL A 184 -28.75 -14.01 12.07
CA VAL A 184 -29.86 -13.33 12.75
C VAL A 184 -30.72 -14.37 13.45
N VAL A 185 -30.95 -14.16 14.75
CA VAL A 185 -31.86 -14.99 15.55
C VAL A 185 -33.00 -14.08 16.03
N ARG A 186 -34.23 -14.40 15.63
CA ARG A 186 -35.45 -13.68 16.00
C ARG A 186 -36.05 -14.21 17.30
N GLU A 187 -36.93 -13.43 17.93
CA GLU A 187 -37.60 -13.79 19.18
C GLU A 187 -38.50 -15.03 19.03
N ASP A 188 -39.05 -15.27 17.86
CA ASP A 188 -39.85 -16.44 17.54
C ASP A 188 -39.03 -17.74 17.30
N GLY A 189 -37.70 -17.65 17.44
CA GLY A 189 -36.78 -18.74 17.20
C GLY A 189 -36.33 -18.92 15.75
N THR A 190 -36.81 -18.07 14.81
CA THR A 190 -36.37 -18.10 13.42
C THR A 190 -34.88 -17.72 13.32
N VAL A 191 -34.10 -18.55 12.64
CA VAL A 191 -32.68 -18.29 12.36
C VAL A 191 -32.52 -17.99 10.87
N ILE A 192 -31.85 -16.86 10.55
CA ILE A 192 -31.49 -16.50 9.18
C ILE A 192 -29.96 -16.59 9.09
N PRO A 193 -29.43 -17.66 8.46
CA PRO A 193 -27.99 -17.86 8.37
C PRO A 193 -27.33 -16.80 7.46
N VAL A 194 -26.18 -16.31 7.92
CA VAL A 194 -25.36 -15.37 7.11
C VAL A 194 -24.95 -15.98 5.77
N SER A 195 -24.71 -17.31 5.73
CA SER A 195 -24.34 -18.05 4.53
C SER A 195 -25.42 -18.04 3.43
N GLU A 196 -26.69 -17.84 3.79
CA GLU A 196 -27.82 -17.76 2.85
C GLU A 196 -28.21 -16.32 2.50
N ALA A 197 -28.03 -15.40 3.46
CA ALA A 197 -28.52 -14.04 3.34
C ALA A 197 -27.45 -13.03 2.92
N ALA A 198 -26.16 -13.38 3.05
CA ALA A 198 -25.06 -12.46 2.80
C ALA A 198 -23.84 -13.16 2.18
N TYR A 199 -22.92 -12.39 1.61
CA TYR A 199 -21.69 -12.88 1.01
C TYR A 199 -20.54 -11.91 1.21
N LEU A 200 -19.31 -12.41 1.24
CA LEU A 200 -18.11 -11.58 1.20
C LEU A 200 -17.91 -11.02 -0.22
N PRO A 201 -17.75 -9.69 -0.38
CA PRO A 201 -17.55 -9.09 -1.70
C PRO A 201 -16.22 -9.50 -2.35
N TYR A 202 -15.22 -9.91 -1.55
CA TYR A 202 -13.95 -10.48 -1.97
C TYR A 202 -13.30 -11.23 -0.81
N ASN A 203 -12.41 -12.19 -1.14
CA ASN A 203 -11.54 -12.83 -0.16
C ASN A 203 -10.31 -11.93 0.09
N PRO A 204 -9.96 -11.62 1.34
CA PRO A 204 -8.78 -10.80 1.67
C PRO A 204 -7.49 -11.42 1.09
N ARG A 205 -6.66 -10.56 0.50
CA ARG A 205 -5.37 -10.92 -0.07
C ARG A 205 -4.24 -10.28 0.72
N SER A 206 -3.04 -10.82 0.58
CA SER A 206 -1.85 -10.22 1.16
C SER A 206 -0.68 -10.28 0.17
N TYR A 207 0.24 -9.34 0.35
CA TYR A 207 1.49 -9.28 -0.39
C TYR A 207 2.63 -8.96 0.56
N ALA A 208 3.68 -9.79 0.55
CA ALA A 208 4.90 -9.54 1.31
C ALA A 208 6.03 -9.13 0.36
N TYR A 209 6.63 -7.97 0.63
CA TYR A 209 7.84 -7.50 -0.03
C TYR A 209 9.04 -7.80 0.86
N ILE A 210 9.96 -8.59 0.35
CA ILE A 210 11.22 -8.98 1.00
C ILE A 210 12.33 -8.75 -0.02
N SER A 211 13.31 -7.93 0.35
CA SER A 211 14.43 -7.54 -0.53
C SER A 211 15.77 -7.83 0.12
#